data_022df230303d533eac73aa8cd2ff0b87
#
_entry.id   022df230303d533eac73aa8cd2ff0b87
#
_cell.length_a   1.000
_cell.length_b   1.000
_cell.length_c   1.000
_cell.angle_alpha   90.00
_cell.angle_beta   90.00
_cell.angle_gamma   90.00
#
_symmetry.space_group_name_H-M   'P 1'
#
loop_
_entity.id
_entity.type
_entity.pdbx_description
1 polymer ?
#
loop_
_entity_poly.entity_id
_entity_poly.type
_entity_poly.pdbx_seq_one_letter_code
_entity_poly.pdbx_strand_id
1 'polypeptide(L)'
;MSAADTTAGVGLTDLEAAAQHWQEHGWVLVDGLVPTADIDHAVEELWDLYPHPDEFHADDPAVRDRFVGSSFNQGHKFPKADAEGAAFRPKQFLGHILFPYTSPRLNRLQVHPNVTAFARLAMGIDDIRIYQARIWGKYTGVTNYEQPFHQDRNHNVVPDRLEPGWWNLEGFLYLSEVEPDVAPTEIAGGPADTSRPYDGPPEGERFSAAGGRGSYLAYRPDVWHRGVDLTRPGGSRFLMSASFKPAGADWMGYDNVQPVTVGRPWITFAAACSPEELALFGAPLPGHPYWTPELVDALERRYPGIDATPWRDALA
;
A
#
# COMPACT_ATOMS: atom_id res chain seq x y z
N MET A 1 19.39 -16.15 22.15
CA MET A 1 18.07 -16.54 21.60
C MET A 1 18.34 -17.05 20.21
N SER A 2 17.98 -18.31 19.92
CA SER A 2 18.18 -18.93 18.60
C SER A 2 17.34 -18.15 17.58
N ALA A 3 17.94 -17.80 16.43
CA ALA A 3 17.18 -17.32 15.28
C ALA A 3 16.13 -18.40 14.95
N ALA A 4 14.86 -18.07 15.05
CA ALA A 4 13.80 -18.94 14.55
C ALA A 4 14.05 -19.11 13.04
N ASP A 5 14.06 -20.36 12.57
CA ASP A 5 14.14 -20.66 11.15
C ASP A 5 12.95 -19.98 10.46
N THR A 6 13.22 -18.91 9.74
CA THR A 6 12.21 -18.19 8.96
C THR A 6 12.06 -18.89 7.62
N THR A 7 10.96 -19.57 7.42
CA THR A 7 10.65 -20.23 6.14
C THR A 7 10.41 -19.14 5.08
N ALA A 8 11.02 -19.27 3.90
CA ALA A 8 10.70 -18.41 2.78
C ALA A 8 9.21 -18.55 2.42
N GLY A 9 8.49 -17.45 2.32
CA GLY A 9 7.10 -17.46 1.89
C GLY A 9 7.00 -18.11 0.50
N VAL A 10 6.01 -18.98 0.31
CA VAL A 10 5.77 -19.57 -1.01
C VAL A 10 5.12 -18.49 -1.88
N GLY A 11 5.88 -17.95 -2.82
CA GLY A 11 5.34 -17.06 -3.84
C GLY A 11 4.41 -17.85 -4.76
N LEU A 12 3.17 -17.38 -4.92
CA LEU A 12 2.18 -17.97 -5.80
C LEU A 12 2.00 -17.11 -7.05
N THR A 13 1.96 -17.72 -8.21
CA THR A 13 1.72 -17.04 -9.51
C THR A 13 0.29 -17.26 -10.01
N ASP A 14 -0.40 -18.29 -9.52
CA ASP A 14 -1.80 -18.57 -9.81
C ASP A 14 -2.69 -17.70 -8.91
N LEU A 15 -3.49 -16.81 -9.51
CA LEU A 15 -4.29 -15.84 -8.76
C LEU A 15 -5.43 -16.47 -7.96
N GLU A 16 -6.03 -17.55 -8.45
CA GLU A 16 -7.10 -18.25 -7.72
C GLU A 16 -6.54 -18.97 -6.49
N ALA A 17 -5.42 -19.68 -6.68
CA ALA A 17 -4.72 -20.31 -5.58
C ALA A 17 -4.19 -19.29 -4.56
N ALA A 18 -3.69 -18.15 -5.03
CA ALA A 18 -3.23 -17.07 -4.17
C ALA A 18 -4.38 -16.44 -3.36
N ALA A 19 -5.53 -16.21 -3.99
CA ALA A 19 -6.72 -15.70 -3.32
C ALA A 19 -7.25 -16.69 -2.26
N GLN A 20 -7.30 -17.97 -2.60
CA GLN A 20 -7.68 -19.03 -1.66
C GLN A 20 -6.70 -19.09 -0.48
N HIS A 21 -5.41 -19.05 -0.72
CA HIS A 21 -4.38 -19.01 0.33
C HIS A 21 -4.57 -17.81 1.26
N TRP A 22 -4.82 -16.62 0.69
CA TRP A 22 -5.09 -15.42 1.48
C TRP A 22 -6.37 -15.56 2.33
N GLN A 23 -7.43 -16.16 1.80
CA GLN A 23 -8.68 -16.38 2.54
C GLN A 23 -8.48 -17.37 3.70
N GLU A 24 -7.70 -18.43 3.48
CA GLU A 24 -7.47 -19.50 4.47
C GLU A 24 -6.46 -19.08 5.54
N HIS A 25 -5.36 -18.42 5.13
CA HIS A 25 -4.22 -18.11 6.01
C HIS A 25 -4.13 -16.63 6.41
N GLY A 26 -4.91 -15.76 5.77
CA GLY A 26 -4.93 -14.33 6.05
C GLY A 26 -3.82 -13.54 5.34
N TRP A 27 -2.90 -14.18 4.62
CA TRP A 27 -1.82 -13.51 3.90
C TRP A 27 -1.38 -14.33 2.70
N VAL A 28 -0.73 -13.67 1.74
CA VAL A 28 -0.08 -14.32 0.58
C VAL A 28 0.95 -13.37 -0.04
N LEU A 29 2.02 -13.90 -0.59
CA LEU A 29 2.89 -13.20 -1.52
C LEU A 29 2.56 -13.69 -2.94
N VAL A 30 2.08 -12.79 -3.80
CA VAL A 30 1.79 -13.07 -5.21
C VAL A 30 2.99 -12.65 -6.03
N ASP A 31 3.75 -13.62 -6.53
CA ASP A 31 4.96 -13.34 -7.30
C ASP A 31 4.64 -12.78 -8.68
N GLY A 32 5.31 -11.67 -9.02
CA GLY A 32 5.20 -11.07 -10.35
C GLY A 32 3.79 -10.66 -10.75
N LEU A 33 2.93 -10.29 -9.78
CA LEU A 33 1.55 -9.85 -10.03
C LEU A 33 1.49 -8.70 -11.04
N VAL A 34 2.43 -7.77 -10.91
CA VAL A 34 2.62 -6.68 -11.89
C VAL A 34 3.86 -7.00 -12.72
N PRO A 35 3.77 -6.96 -14.06
CA PRO A 35 4.92 -7.19 -14.92
C PRO A 35 6.10 -6.27 -14.55
N THR A 36 7.30 -6.82 -14.50
CA THR A 36 8.51 -6.03 -14.15
C THR A 36 8.74 -4.86 -15.09
N ALA A 37 8.34 -4.98 -16.36
CA ALA A 37 8.43 -3.87 -17.32
C ALA A 37 7.59 -2.66 -16.92
N ASP A 38 6.40 -2.88 -16.33
CA ASP A 38 5.54 -1.79 -15.85
C ASP A 38 6.12 -1.14 -14.58
N ILE A 39 6.73 -1.96 -13.71
CA ILE A 39 7.46 -1.47 -12.53
C ILE A 39 8.68 -0.66 -12.95
N ASP A 40 9.54 -1.19 -13.82
CA ASP A 40 10.77 -0.55 -14.26
C ASP A 40 10.49 0.82 -14.90
N HIS A 41 9.45 0.88 -15.73
CA HIS A 41 9.01 2.11 -16.37
C HIS A 41 8.52 3.17 -15.35
N ALA A 42 7.87 2.76 -14.28
CA ALA A 42 7.41 3.67 -13.24
C ALA A 42 8.53 4.07 -12.27
N VAL A 43 9.46 3.16 -11.97
CA VAL A 43 10.59 3.40 -11.08
C VAL A 43 11.58 4.41 -11.65
N GLU A 44 11.63 4.62 -12.98
CA GLU A 44 12.40 5.74 -13.56
C GLU A 44 11.98 7.08 -12.93
N GLU A 45 10.67 7.29 -12.67
CA GLU A 45 10.14 8.50 -12.05
C GLU A 45 10.22 8.48 -10.50
N LEU A 46 10.57 7.35 -9.90
CA LEU A 46 10.73 7.23 -8.44
C LEU A 46 11.88 8.12 -7.95
N TRP A 47 12.93 8.26 -8.76
CA TRP A 47 14.12 9.04 -8.42
C TRP A 47 13.92 10.56 -8.47
N ASP A 48 12.78 11.01 -8.99
CA ASP A 48 12.34 12.40 -8.82
C ASP A 48 11.75 12.65 -7.42
N LEU A 49 11.32 11.57 -6.74
CA LEU A 49 10.71 11.61 -5.41
C LEU A 49 11.69 11.24 -4.31
N TYR A 50 12.60 10.32 -4.60
CA TYR A 50 13.58 9.79 -3.67
C TYR A 50 15.00 9.92 -4.23
N PRO A 51 16.02 10.14 -3.38
CA PRO A 51 17.41 9.99 -3.82
C PRO A 51 17.66 8.60 -4.38
N HIS A 52 18.39 8.49 -5.48
CA HIS A 52 18.87 7.19 -5.92
C HIS A 52 19.72 6.54 -4.80
N PRO A 53 19.66 5.21 -4.59
CA PRO A 53 20.42 4.56 -3.51
C PRO A 53 21.91 4.88 -3.52
N ASP A 54 22.54 4.87 -4.69
CA ASP A 54 23.97 5.19 -4.83
C ASP A 54 24.28 6.64 -4.40
N GLU A 55 23.41 7.59 -4.77
CA GLU A 55 23.51 9.00 -4.39
C GLU A 55 23.32 9.14 -2.87
N PHE A 56 22.32 8.47 -2.31
CA PHE A 56 22.05 8.52 -0.87
C PHE A 56 23.20 7.97 -0.04
N HIS A 57 23.83 6.90 -0.50
CA HIS A 57 24.94 6.22 0.20
C HIS A 57 26.33 6.75 -0.16
N ALA A 58 26.42 7.74 -1.06
CA ALA A 58 27.70 8.38 -1.41
C ALA A 58 28.33 9.23 -0.30
N ASP A 59 27.75 9.21 0.90
CA ASP A 59 28.20 9.94 2.09
C ASP A 59 28.22 11.48 1.94
N ASP A 60 27.44 12.01 1.00
CA ASP A 60 27.26 13.44 0.80
C ASP A 60 26.22 13.98 1.81
N PRO A 61 26.61 14.84 2.77
CA PRO A 61 25.67 15.44 3.71
C PRO A 61 24.53 16.20 3.04
N ALA A 62 24.76 16.86 1.90
CA ALA A 62 23.73 17.62 1.19
C ALA A 62 22.62 16.71 0.64
N VAL A 63 22.94 15.49 0.18
CA VAL A 63 21.96 14.50 -0.26
C VAL A 63 21.16 13.99 0.93
N ARG A 64 21.82 13.64 2.04
CA ARG A 64 21.16 13.19 3.26
C ARG A 64 20.23 14.25 3.84
N ASP A 65 20.69 15.50 3.89
CA ASP A 65 19.89 16.63 4.37
C ASP A 65 18.68 16.88 3.47
N ARG A 66 18.82 16.76 2.15
CA ARG A 66 17.72 16.85 1.19
C ARG A 66 16.68 15.76 1.45
N PHE A 67 17.12 14.53 1.70
CA PHE A 67 16.21 13.41 1.99
C PHE A 67 15.52 13.60 3.34
N VAL A 68 16.25 13.92 4.41
CA VAL A 68 15.72 14.06 5.76
C VAL A 68 14.88 15.32 5.93
N GLY A 69 15.29 16.42 5.30
CA GLY A 69 14.63 17.73 5.38
C GLY A 69 13.48 17.94 4.38
N SER A 70 13.27 17.00 3.48
CA SER A 70 12.29 17.15 2.40
C SER A 70 10.86 16.85 2.85
N SER A 71 9.92 16.97 1.91
CA SER A 71 8.50 16.65 2.05
C SER A 71 8.18 15.21 2.47
N PHE A 72 9.17 14.33 2.59
CA PHE A 72 8.98 12.96 3.10
C PHE A 72 8.44 12.94 4.52
N ASN A 73 8.92 13.85 5.37
CA ASN A 73 8.38 14.02 6.70
C ASN A 73 7.20 14.99 6.66
N GLN A 74 6.05 14.51 6.29
CA GLN A 74 4.82 15.31 6.21
C GLN A 74 4.24 15.70 7.58
N GLY A 75 5.08 15.81 8.59
CA GLY A 75 4.68 16.34 9.89
C GLY A 75 3.79 15.43 10.73
N HIS A 76 3.81 14.14 10.48
CA HIS A 76 3.15 13.16 11.34
C HIS A 76 3.74 13.20 12.74
N LYS A 77 3.13 13.99 13.60
CA LYS A 77 3.44 14.01 15.03
C LYS A 77 2.70 12.86 15.69
N PHE A 78 3.41 11.75 15.90
CA PHE A 78 2.83 10.67 16.69
C PHE A 78 2.86 11.00 18.16
N PRO A 79 1.75 10.78 18.88
CA PRO A 79 1.78 10.75 20.33
C PRO A 79 2.80 9.69 20.77
N LYS A 80 3.63 10.00 21.74
CA LYS A 80 4.51 9.03 22.40
C LYS A 80 3.63 8.10 23.24
N ALA A 81 2.98 7.13 22.62
CA ALA A 81 2.06 6.24 23.32
C ALA A 81 2.81 5.21 24.19
N ASP A 82 4.01 4.84 23.76
CA ASP A 82 4.88 3.87 24.43
C ASP A 82 6.33 4.15 24.06
N ALA A 83 7.27 3.66 24.88
CA ALA A 83 8.70 3.88 24.66
C ALA A 83 9.23 3.16 23.41
N GLU A 84 8.70 1.98 23.10
CA GLU A 84 9.08 1.17 21.94
C GLU A 84 8.57 1.82 20.66
N GLY A 85 7.27 2.13 20.58
CA GLY A 85 6.70 2.82 19.44
C GLY A 85 7.31 4.20 19.20
N ALA A 86 7.78 4.90 20.24
CA ALA A 86 8.47 6.18 20.11
C ALA A 86 9.85 6.06 19.47
N ALA A 87 10.50 4.90 19.53
CA ALA A 87 11.84 4.68 18.97
C ALA A 87 11.83 4.53 17.45
N PHE A 88 10.88 3.78 16.88
CA PHE A 88 10.86 3.49 15.44
C PHE A 88 9.97 4.42 14.61
N ARG A 89 8.86 4.94 15.16
CA ARG A 89 7.87 5.75 14.40
C ARG A 89 8.48 6.93 13.64
N PRO A 90 9.37 7.76 14.23
CA PRO A 90 10.00 8.83 13.47
C PRO A 90 10.78 8.34 12.25
N LYS A 91 11.49 7.22 12.36
CA LYS A 91 12.25 6.62 11.26
C LYS A 91 11.31 6.02 10.20
N GLN A 92 10.25 5.34 10.63
CA GLN A 92 9.25 4.75 9.77
C GLN A 92 8.66 5.78 8.79
N PHE A 93 8.34 6.97 9.28
CA PHE A 93 7.64 7.98 8.47
C PHE A 93 8.54 8.92 7.69
N LEU A 94 9.85 8.90 7.93
CA LEU A 94 10.79 9.69 7.12
C LEU A 94 10.81 9.30 5.65
N GLY A 95 10.61 8.02 5.35
CA GLY A 95 10.61 7.49 3.98
C GLY A 95 9.24 7.44 3.31
N HIS A 96 8.20 8.02 3.90
CA HIS A 96 6.85 7.97 3.33
C HIS A 96 6.58 9.11 2.38
N ILE A 97 5.98 8.76 1.22
CA ILE A 97 5.34 9.72 0.32
C ILE A 97 3.90 9.28 0.08
N LEU A 98 2.96 10.17 0.40
CA LEU A 98 1.54 9.91 0.24
C LEU A 98 1.10 10.04 -1.22
N PHE A 99 0.17 9.19 -1.65
CA PHE A 99 -0.55 9.35 -2.90
C PHE A 99 -1.44 10.63 -2.85
N PRO A 100 -1.63 11.37 -3.98
CA PRO A 100 -1.06 11.14 -5.30
C PRO A 100 0.36 11.71 -5.41
N TYR A 101 1.18 10.96 -6.16
CA TYR A 101 2.56 11.36 -6.44
C TYR A 101 2.62 12.40 -7.56
N THR A 102 3.72 13.15 -7.66
CA THR A 102 3.98 14.01 -8.83
C THR A 102 4.30 13.20 -10.08
N SER A 103 4.58 11.90 -9.93
CA SER A 103 4.85 10.94 -11.00
C SER A 103 3.55 10.34 -11.55
N PRO A 104 3.18 10.59 -12.82
CA PRO A 104 2.02 9.96 -13.44
C PRO A 104 2.11 8.45 -13.52
N ARG A 105 3.30 7.90 -13.77
CA ARG A 105 3.51 6.44 -13.91
C ARG A 105 3.32 5.72 -12.58
N LEU A 106 3.88 6.25 -11.48
CA LEU A 106 3.67 5.70 -10.15
C LEU A 106 2.19 5.78 -9.72
N ASN A 107 1.49 6.86 -10.08
CA ASN A 107 0.06 6.97 -9.84
C ASN A 107 -0.74 5.88 -10.58
N ARG A 108 -0.31 5.47 -11.78
CA ARG A 108 -0.97 4.38 -12.52
C ARG A 108 -0.78 3.01 -11.88
N LEU A 109 0.36 2.75 -11.23
CA LEU A 109 0.57 1.51 -10.48
C LEU A 109 -0.42 1.37 -9.31
N GLN A 110 -0.88 2.48 -8.72
CA GLN A 110 -1.84 2.46 -7.61
C GLN A 110 -3.20 1.85 -7.99
N VAL A 111 -3.57 1.93 -9.25
CA VAL A 111 -4.80 1.37 -9.83
C VAL A 111 -4.53 0.28 -10.86
N HIS A 112 -3.37 -0.37 -10.77
CA HIS A 112 -2.98 -1.39 -11.75
C HIS A 112 -4.02 -2.50 -11.83
N PRO A 113 -4.47 -2.90 -13.05
CA PRO A 113 -5.59 -3.83 -13.22
C PRO A 113 -5.37 -5.18 -12.56
N ASN A 114 -4.13 -5.71 -12.58
CA ASN A 114 -3.83 -6.98 -11.93
C ASN A 114 -3.97 -6.89 -10.40
N VAL A 115 -3.53 -5.79 -9.79
CA VAL A 115 -3.64 -5.58 -8.33
C VAL A 115 -5.11 -5.47 -7.93
N THR A 116 -5.90 -4.69 -8.67
CA THR A 116 -7.33 -4.53 -8.37
C THR A 116 -8.14 -5.80 -8.65
N ALA A 117 -7.79 -6.57 -9.68
CA ALA A 117 -8.40 -7.86 -9.97
C ALA A 117 -8.12 -8.88 -8.86
N PHE A 118 -6.85 -8.98 -8.43
CA PHE A 118 -6.48 -9.84 -7.31
C PHE A 118 -7.20 -9.43 -6.02
N ALA A 119 -7.26 -8.13 -5.71
CA ALA A 119 -7.95 -7.64 -4.51
C ALA A 119 -9.44 -8.03 -4.50
N ARG A 120 -10.15 -7.89 -5.63
CA ARG A 120 -11.55 -8.33 -5.76
C ARG A 120 -11.69 -9.84 -5.53
N LEU A 121 -10.82 -10.62 -6.16
CA LEU A 121 -10.83 -12.08 -6.04
C LEU A 121 -10.57 -12.53 -4.58
N ALA A 122 -9.53 -12.00 -3.96
CA ALA A 122 -9.17 -12.32 -2.58
C ALA A 122 -10.27 -11.91 -1.58
N MET A 123 -10.81 -10.70 -1.73
CA MET A 123 -11.87 -10.20 -0.85
C MET A 123 -13.24 -10.82 -1.14
N GLY A 124 -13.44 -11.44 -2.32
CA GLY A 124 -14.72 -12.05 -2.73
C GLY A 124 -15.80 -11.03 -3.01
N ILE A 125 -15.44 -9.81 -3.44
CA ILE A 125 -16.37 -8.74 -3.76
C ILE A 125 -15.86 -7.88 -4.92
N ASP A 126 -16.75 -7.34 -5.72
CA ASP A 126 -16.41 -6.49 -6.87
C ASP A 126 -16.26 -5.01 -6.48
N ASP A 127 -17.09 -4.54 -5.57
CA ASP A 127 -17.14 -3.11 -5.22
C ASP A 127 -16.20 -2.78 -4.07
N ILE A 128 -14.96 -2.44 -4.43
CA ILE A 128 -13.88 -2.12 -3.51
C ILE A 128 -13.46 -0.65 -3.60
N ARG A 129 -12.85 -0.14 -2.54
CA ARG A 129 -12.27 1.21 -2.48
C ARG A 129 -10.84 1.13 -1.99
N ILE A 130 -9.95 1.94 -2.58
CA ILE A 130 -8.62 2.15 -2.01
C ILE A 130 -8.78 2.96 -0.73
N TYR A 131 -8.17 2.51 0.34
CA TYR A 131 -8.19 3.22 1.61
C TYR A 131 -6.80 3.58 2.14
N GLN A 132 -5.75 2.91 1.66
CA GLN A 132 -4.37 3.28 1.93
C GLN A 132 -3.54 3.27 0.64
N ALA A 133 -2.80 4.35 0.41
CA ALA A 133 -1.98 4.56 -0.79
C ALA A 133 -0.77 5.44 -0.46
N ARG A 134 0.43 4.84 -0.43
CA ARG A 134 1.70 5.55 -0.19
C ARG A 134 2.88 4.73 -0.66
N ILE A 135 4.03 5.38 -0.85
CA ILE A 135 5.31 4.69 -1.02
C ILE A 135 6.08 4.71 0.31
N TRP A 136 6.69 3.58 0.62
CA TRP A 136 7.52 3.35 1.79
C TRP A 136 8.96 3.14 1.34
N GLY A 137 9.76 4.22 1.37
CA GLY A 137 11.19 4.14 1.11
C GLY A 137 11.97 3.81 2.38
N LYS A 138 12.85 2.83 2.29
CA LYS A 138 13.75 2.43 3.37
C LYS A 138 15.20 2.44 2.88
N TYR A 139 16.09 3.09 3.61
CA TYR A 139 17.53 3.12 3.34
C TYR A 139 18.27 2.70 4.59
N THR A 140 19.35 1.95 4.42
CA THR A 140 20.21 1.56 5.53
C THR A 140 20.71 2.81 6.27
N GLY A 141 20.53 2.83 7.57
CA GLY A 141 20.99 3.89 8.49
C GLY A 141 19.94 4.94 8.83
N VAL A 142 19.28 5.61 7.86
CA VAL A 142 18.41 6.77 8.15
C VAL A 142 16.95 6.39 8.36
N THR A 143 16.36 5.68 7.42
CA THR A 143 14.94 5.26 7.48
C THR A 143 14.82 3.78 7.86
N ASN A 144 15.89 3.19 8.35
CA ASN A 144 15.89 1.82 8.83
C ASN A 144 15.25 1.74 10.22
N TYR A 145 14.35 0.80 10.40
CA TYR A 145 13.63 0.56 11.66
C TYR A 145 13.17 -0.88 11.75
N GLU A 146 13.08 -1.40 12.94
CA GLU A 146 12.41 -2.63 13.26
C GLU A 146 11.12 -2.32 14.03
N GLN A 147 10.04 -3.00 13.68
CA GLN A 147 8.76 -2.88 14.39
C GLN A 147 8.57 -4.05 15.35
N PRO A 148 7.90 -3.85 16.49
CA PRO A 148 7.32 -4.96 17.21
C PRO A 148 6.28 -5.68 16.34
N PHE A 149 6.03 -6.96 16.58
CA PHE A 149 4.89 -7.63 15.97
C PHE A 149 3.60 -6.94 16.37
N HIS A 150 2.74 -6.70 15.38
CA HIS A 150 1.46 -6.02 15.55
C HIS A 150 0.43 -6.55 14.56
N GLN A 151 -0.80 -6.12 14.75
CA GLN A 151 -1.93 -6.30 13.86
C GLN A 151 -2.49 -4.92 13.52
N ASP A 152 -2.98 -4.73 12.30
CA ASP A 152 -3.50 -3.42 11.83
C ASP A 152 -4.99 -3.20 12.21
N ARG A 153 -5.44 -3.80 13.31
CA ARG A 153 -6.83 -3.68 13.80
C ARG A 153 -7.28 -2.26 14.11
N ASN A 154 -6.33 -1.36 14.30
CA ASN A 154 -6.61 0.06 14.48
C ASN A 154 -7.11 0.77 13.20
N HIS A 155 -7.11 0.10 12.06
CA HIS A 155 -7.73 0.60 10.84
C HIS A 155 -9.26 0.55 10.90
N ASN A 156 -9.83 -0.23 11.81
CA ASN A 156 -11.26 -0.35 12.01
C ASN A 156 -11.69 0.23 13.37
N VAL A 157 -12.82 0.91 13.42
CA VAL A 157 -13.40 1.41 14.68
C VAL A 157 -14.32 0.40 15.36
N VAL A 158 -14.55 -0.75 14.72
CA VAL A 158 -15.30 -1.89 15.25
C VAL A 158 -14.47 -3.16 15.07
N PRO A 159 -14.77 -4.25 15.80
CA PRO A 159 -14.09 -5.53 15.60
C PRO A 159 -14.21 -6.02 14.16
N ASP A 160 -13.13 -6.64 13.66
CA ASP A 160 -13.08 -7.19 12.31
C ASP A 160 -14.07 -8.35 12.16
N ARG A 161 -14.82 -8.34 11.07
CA ARG A 161 -15.64 -9.46 10.64
C ARG A 161 -14.85 -10.31 9.67
N LEU A 162 -14.49 -11.53 10.10
CA LEU A 162 -13.58 -12.42 9.35
C LEU A 162 -14.32 -13.36 8.40
N GLU A 163 -15.13 -12.80 7.52
CA GLU A 163 -15.88 -13.52 6.49
C GLU A 163 -15.66 -12.87 5.12
N PRO A 164 -15.71 -13.65 4.01
CA PRO A 164 -15.65 -13.09 2.67
C PRO A 164 -16.63 -11.94 2.46
N GLY A 165 -16.19 -10.90 1.77
CA GLY A 165 -16.99 -9.69 1.52
C GLY A 165 -16.94 -8.63 2.62
N TRP A 166 -16.35 -8.94 3.79
CA TRP A 166 -16.23 -7.99 4.92
C TRP A 166 -14.79 -7.62 5.26
N TRP A 167 -13.81 -8.36 4.70
CA TRP A 167 -12.41 -8.09 4.94
C TRP A 167 -11.94 -6.80 4.25
N ASN A 168 -11.03 -6.09 4.87
CA ASN A 168 -10.10 -5.25 4.15
C ASN A 168 -8.82 -6.01 3.84
N LEU A 169 -8.13 -5.59 2.79
CA LEU A 169 -6.90 -6.17 2.31
C LEU A 169 -5.80 -5.11 2.41
N GLU A 170 -4.82 -5.36 3.27
CA GLU A 170 -3.57 -4.62 3.25
C GLU A 170 -2.67 -5.16 2.15
N GLY A 171 -1.98 -4.28 1.44
CA GLY A 171 -1.12 -4.76 0.37
C GLY A 171 0.09 -3.87 0.10
N PHE A 172 1.20 -4.53 -0.26
CA PHE A 172 2.44 -3.90 -0.68
C PHE A 172 2.87 -4.41 -2.05
N LEU A 173 2.83 -3.55 -3.06
CA LEU A 173 3.47 -3.79 -4.35
C LEU A 173 4.96 -3.47 -4.25
N TYR A 174 5.81 -4.40 -4.65
CA TYR A 174 7.27 -4.26 -4.59
C TYR A 174 7.78 -3.47 -5.79
N LEU A 175 8.30 -2.27 -5.51
CA LEU A 175 8.93 -1.41 -6.51
C LEU A 175 10.43 -1.73 -6.68
N SER A 176 11.02 -2.46 -5.75
CA SER A 176 12.39 -2.94 -5.76
C SER A 176 12.44 -4.42 -5.40
N GLU A 177 13.58 -5.06 -5.62
CA GLU A 177 13.84 -6.39 -5.07
C GLU A 177 13.79 -6.35 -3.54
N VAL A 178 13.16 -7.35 -2.94
CA VAL A 178 13.05 -7.51 -1.47
C VAL A 178 13.67 -8.86 -1.10
N GLU A 179 14.99 -8.88 -1.04
CA GLU A 179 15.76 -10.05 -0.62
C GLU A 179 15.76 -10.21 0.92
N PRO A 180 16.20 -11.34 1.47
CA PRO A 180 16.12 -11.61 2.91
C PRO A 180 16.82 -10.57 3.81
N ASP A 181 17.88 -9.92 3.32
CA ASP A 181 18.61 -8.85 4.04
C ASP A 181 18.14 -7.43 3.68
N VAL A 182 17.07 -7.31 2.84
CA VAL A 182 16.50 -6.04 2.38
C VAL A 182 15.15 -5.78 3.05
N ALA A 183 15.06 -6.07 4.33
CA ALA A 183 13.91 -5.78 5.19
C ALA A 183 12.56 -6.31 4.65
N PRO A 184 12.42 -7.60 4.30
CA PRO A 184 11.11 -8.17 3.98
C PRO A 184 10.16 -8.03 5.17
N THR A 185 8.86 -7.92 4.91
CA THR A 185 7.89 -8.02 5.99
C THR A 185 7.91 -9.44 6.56
N GLU A 186 7.93 -9.56 7.87
CA GLU A 186 7.84 -10.84 8.57
C GLU A 186 6.41 -11.08 9.02
N ILE A 187 5.89 -12.27 8.75
CA ILE A 187 4.55 -12.71 9.10
C ILE A 187 4.65 -13.77 10.19
N ALA A 188 3.88 -13.64 11.26
CA ALA A 188 3.68 -14.70 12.24
C ALA A 188 2.45 -15.52 11.84
N GLY A 189 2.68 -16.78 11.47
CA GLY A 189 1.69 -17.62 10.83
C GLY A 189 0.45 -17.94 11.66
N GLY A 190 -0.57 -18.32 10.95
CA GLY A 190 -1.87 -18.77 11.45
C GLY A 190 -2.96 -17.69 11.33
N PRO A 191 -4.21 -18.09 11.04
CA PRO A 191 -5.33 -17.18 11.07
C PRO A 191 -5.48 -16.62 12.48
N ALA A 192 -5.82 -15.34 12.58
CA ALA A 192 -6.05 -14.74 13.88
C ALA A 192 -7.28 -15.35 14.54
N ASP A 193 -7.09 -15.75 15.76
CA ASP A 193 -8.20 -16.05 16.64
C ASP A 193 -8.66 -14.74 17.28
N THR A 194 -9.71 -14.14 16.71
CA THR A 194 -10.27 -12.88 17.22
C THR A 194 -10.94 -13.02 18.59
N SER A 195 -11.13 -14.26 19.07
CA SER A 195 -11.61 -14.53 20.42
C SER A 195 -10.53 -14.33 21.48
N ARG A 196 -9.25 -14.27 21.07
CA ARG A 196 -8.12 -14.06 21.99
C ARG A 196 -7.91 -12.60 22.32
N PRO A 197 -7.48 -12.31 23.57
CA PRO A 197 -6.92 -11.01 23.89
C PRO A 197 -5.75 -10.66 22.97
N TYR A 198 -5.47 -9.36 22.84
CA TYR A 198 -4.31 -8.86 22.10
C TYR A 198 -3.04 -9.02 22.96
N ASP A 199 -2.58 -10.27 23.06
CA ASP A 199 -1.52 -10.70 23.99
C ASP A 199 -0.18 -11.04 23.31
N GLY A 200 -0.04 -10.67 22.04
CA GLY A 200 1.18 -10.87 21.24
C GLY A 200 1.03 -11.94 20.15
N PRO A 201 2.03 -12.06 19.27
CA PRO A 201 1.98 -12.98 18.16
C PRO A 201 1.96 -14.44 18.67
N PRO A 202 1.29 -15.34 17.94
CA PRO A 202 1.28 -16.76 18.29
C PRO A 202 2.71 -17.33 18.28
N GLU A 203 2.95 -18.29 19.13
CA GLU A 203 4.14 -19.16 19.00
C GLU A 203 3.98 -20.00 17.73
N GLY A 204 5.05 -20.15 16.93
CA GLY A 204 5.02 -20.98 15.71
C GLY A 204 5.85 -20.41 14.58
N GLU A 205 5.51 -20.84 13.37
CA GLU A 205 6.25 -20.49 12.17
C GLU A 205 6.28 -18.97 11.90
N ARG A 206 7.40 -18.55 11.35
CA ARG A 206 7.62 -17.20 10.86
C ARG A 206 7.90 -17.27 9.37
N PHE A 207 7.30 -16.39 8.62
CA PHE A 207 7.44 -16.34 7.17
C PHE A 207 8.05 -15.00 6.79
N SER A 208 9.05 -15.05 5.93
CA SER A 208 9.65 -13.87 5.32
C SER A 208 8.95 -13.61 3.98
N ALA A 209 8.39 -12.44 3.81
CA ALA A 209 7.81 -12.02 2.54
C ALA A 209 8.89 -11.43 1.60
N ALA A 210 10.00 -12.15 1.44
CA ALA A 210 11.01 -11.84 0.43
C ALA A 210 10.49 -12.16 -0.97
N GLY A 211 10.71 -11.29 -1.96
CA GLY A 211 10.20 -11.47 -3.32
C GLY A 211 10.77 -10.46 -4.31
N GLY A 212 10.58 -10.73 -5.59
CA GLY A 212 11.04 -9.88 -6.67
C GLY A 212 10.18 -8.63 -6.90
N ARG A 213 10.68 -7.69 -7.69
CA ARG A 213 9.90 -6.55 -8.18
C ARG A 213 8.64 -7.01 -8.88
N GLY A 214 7.56 -6.28 -8.69
CA GLY A 214 6.25 -6.63 -9.22
C GLY A 214 5.48 -7.65 -8.38
N SER A 215 6.10 -8.25 -7.35
CA SER A 215 5.37 -9.06 -6.37
C SER A 215 4.46 -8.20 -5.50
N TYR A 216 3.39 -8.80 -5.01
CA TYR A 216 2.42 -8.13 -4.16
C TYR A 216 2.18 -8.96 -2.90
N LEU A 217 2.63 -8.44 -1.77
CA LEU A 217 2.28 -8.99 -0.47
C LEU A 217 0.90 -8.49 -0.09
N ALA A 218 -0.03 -9.39 0.13
CA ALA A 218 -1.36 -9.09 0.64
C ALA A 218 -1.58 -9.78 1.99
N TYR A 219 -2.17 -9.06 2.94
CA TYR A 219 -2.54 -9.64 4.25
C TYR A 219 -3.80 -8.98 4.81
N ARG A 220 -4.47 -9.66 5.73
CA ARG A 220 -5.61 -9.11 6.48
C ARG A 220 -5.11 -8.36 7.72
N PRO A 221 -5.86 -7.37 8.22
CA PRO A 221 -5.49 -6.60 9.41
C PRO A 221 -5.31 -7.44 10.68
N ASP A 222 -5.91 -8.61 10.73
CA ASP A 222 -5.83 -9.56 11.84
C ASP A 222 -4.55 -10.42 11.83
N VAL A 223 -3.75 -10.34 10.78
CA VAL A 223 -2.49 -11.08 10.67
C VAL A 223 -1.39 -10.38 11.46
N TRP A 224 -0.71 -11.15 12.32
CA TRP A 224 0.47 -10.65 13.02
C TRP A 224 1.64 -10.49 12.05
N HIS A 225 2.15 -9.28 11.96
CA HIS A 225 3.27 -8.96 11.08
C HIS A 225 4.18 -7.89 11.67
N ARG A 226 5.35 -7.70 11.07
CA ARG A 226 6.26 -6.61 11.39
C ARG A 226 7.17 -6.21 10.23
N GLY A 227 7.60 -4.96 10.20
CA GLY A 227 8.74 -4.54 9.41
C GLY A 227 10.03 -4.89 10.17
N VAL A 228 10.98 -5.53 9.47
CA VAL A 228 12.30 -5.86 10.03
C VAL A 228 13.35 -4.89 9.56
N ASP A 229 14.52 -4.92 10.19
CA ASP A 229 15.66 -4.10 9.81
C ASP A 229 16.21 -4.45 8.42
N LEU A 230 16.66 -3.42 7.71
CA LEU A 230 17.42 -3.54 6.48
C LEU A 230 18.89 -3.71 6.87
N THR A 231 19.42 -4.92 6.68
CA THR A 231 20.77 -5.27 7.15
C THR A 231 21.84 -5.20 6.05
N ARG A 232 21.42 -5.12 4.77
CA ARG A 232 22.33 -4.96 3.62
C ARG A 232 23.07 -3.62 3.71
N PRO A 233 24.41 -3.60 3.75
CA PRO A 233 25.16 -2.36 3.66
C PRO A 233 24.86 -1.61 2.37
N GLY A 234 24.58 -0.30 2.44
CA GLY A 234 24.23 0.51 1.27
C GLY A 234 22.90 0.09 0.62
N GLY A 235 22.06 -0.68 1.32
CA GLY A 235 20.79 -1.16 0.79
C GLY A 235 19.66 -0.15 0.83
N SER A 236 18.65 -0.41 0.01
CA SER A 236 17.39 0.33 0.00
C SER A 236 16.24 -0.58 -0.40
N ARG A 237 15.02 -0.21 -0.01
CA ARG A 237 13.79 -0.92 -0.34
C ARG A 237 12.64 0.06 -0.56
N PHE A 238 11.86 -0.18 -1.62
CA PHE A 238 10.70 0.63 -1.94
C PHE A 238 9.47 -0.26 -2.11
N LEU A 239 8.45 0.01 -1.29
CA LEU A 239 7.15 -0.64 -1.34
C LEU A 239 6.08 0.41 -1.60
N MET A 240 5.08 0.08 -2.42
CA MET A 240 3.89 0.90 -2.61
C MET A 240 2.71 0.22 -1.92
N SER A 241 2.12 0.85 -0.90
CA SER A 241 0.88 0.33 -0.37
C SER A 241 -0.26 0.61 -1.34
N ALA A 242 -1.02 -0.45 -1.63
CA ALA A 242 -2.25 -0.42 -2.39
C ALA A 242 -3.24 -1.31 -1.63
N SER A 243 -3.92 -0.71 -0.66
CA SER A 243 -4.79 -1.41 0.27
C SER A 243 -6.25 -1.11 -0.02
N PHE A 244 -7.12 -2.12 0.14
CA PHE A 244 -8.50 -2.07 -0.31
C PHE A 244 -9.47 -2.41 0.82
N LYS A 245 -10.66 -1.80 0.76
CA LYS A 245 -11.78 -2.09 1.64
C LYS A 245 -13.07 -2.27 0.84
N PRO A 246 -14.11 -2.92 1.39
CA PRO A 246 -15.43 -2.95 0.77
C PRO A 246 -16.00 -1.53 0.62
N ALA A 247 -16.70 -1.28 -0.47
CA ALA A 247 -17.49 -0.07 -0.58
C ALA A 247 -18.54 0.01 0.54
N GLY A 248 -18.74 1.21 1.07
CA GLY A 248 -19.69 1.42 2.17
C GLY A 248 -19.21 0.96 3.55
N ALA A 249 -17.99 0.43 3.67
CA ALA A 249 -17.39 0.10 4.96
C ALA A 249 -16.85 1.39 5.64
N ASP A 250 -17.74 2.25 6.12
CA ASP A 250 -17.39 3.56 6.66
C ASP A 250 -16.66 3.48 8.03
N TRP A 251 -16.74 2.32 8.70
CA TRP A 251 -16.00 2.03 9.92
C TRP A 251 -14.52 1.72 9.69
N MET A 252 -14.10 1.47 8.44
CA MET A 252 -12.70 1.30 8.06
C MET A 252 -12.09 2.66 7.76
N GLY A 253 -10.98 2.97 8.44
CA GLY A 253 -10.30 4.25 8.32
C GLY A 253 -9.72 4.50 6.93
N TYR A 254 -9.46 5.77 6.64
CA TYR A 254 -8.80 6.21 5.42
C TYR A 254 -7.43 6.78 5.74
N ASP A 255 -6.47 6.39 4.94
CA ASP A 255 -5.34 7.25 4.69
C ASP A 255 -5.75 8.29 3.64
N ASN A 256 -5.83 9.46 4.09
CA ASN A 256 -6.52 10.60 3.58
C ASN A 256 -6.12 11.02 2.15
N VAL A 257 -6.81 10.52 1.13
CA VAL A 257 -6.65 11.00 -0.26
C VAL A 257 -7.43 12.31 -0.50
N GLN A 258 -8.52 12.50 0.22
CA GLN A 258 -9.47 13.59 -0.01
C GLN A 258 -8.90 15.00 0.16
N PRO A 259 -8.05 15.32 1.15
CA PRO A 259 -7.45 16.64 1.28
C PRO A 259 -6.57 17.07 0.11
N VAL A 260 -6.11 16.15 -0.71
CA VAL A 260 -5.20 16.42 -1.82
C VAL A 260 -5.89 16.46 -3.20
N THR A 261 -7.22 16.25 -3.25
CA THR A 261 -7.98 16.18 -4.51
C THR A 261 -8.07 17.50 -5.27
N VAL A 262 -7.62 18.62 -4.71
CA VAL A 262 -7.47 19.90 -5.39
C VAL A 262 -6.04 20.16 -5.88
N GLY A 263 -5.10 19.30 -5.52
CA GLY A 263 -3.71 19.41 -5.93
C GLY A 263 -3.47 18.97 -7.37
N ARG A 264 -2.46 19.55 -8.02
CA ARG A 264 -2.12 19.24 -9.42
C ARG A 264 -1.87 17.72 -9.65
N PRO A 265 -1.16 16.97 -8.79
CA PRO A 265 -0.96 15.55 -9.01
C PRO A 265 -2.27 14.77 -9.08
N TRP A 266 -3.23 15.08 -8.20
CA TRP A 266 -4.55 14.45 -8.24
C TRP A 266 -5.33 14.82 -9.50
N ILE A 267 -5.37 16.11 -9.85
CA ILE A 267 -6.10 16.60 -11.04
C ILE A 267 -5.60 15.89 -12.31
N THR A 268 -4.27 15.79 -12.46
CA THR A 268 -3.65 15.11 -13.61
C THR A 268 -3.96 13.61 -13.61
N PHE A 269 -3.90 12.97 -12.46
CA PHE A 269 -4.23 11.55 -12.32
C PHE A 269 -5.71 11.29 -12.63
N ALA A 270 -6.62 12.04 -12.00
CA ALA A 270 -8.07 11.87 -12.18
C ALA A 270 -8.51 12.10 -13.63
N ALA A 271 -7.90 13.07 -14.32
CA ALA A 271 -8.18 13.32 -15.73
C ALA A 271 -7.78 12.15 -16.66
N ALA A 272 -6.88 11.29 -16.23
CA ALA A 272 -6.41 10.12 -16.98
C ALA A 272 -7.10 8.81 -16.54
N CYS A 273 -8.01 8.86 -15.56
CA CYS A 273 -8.70 7.68 -15.04
C CYS A 273 -9.98 7.36 -15.81
N SER A 274 -10.30 6.07 -15.90
CA SER A 274 -11.64 5.60 -16.27
C SER A 274 -12.64 5.84 -15.12
N PRO A 275 -13.96 5.76 -15.39
CA PRO A 275 -14.97 5.79 -14.33
C PRO A 275 -14.73 4.75 -13.23
N GLU A 276 -14.35 3.53 -13.61
CA GLU A 276 -14.10 2.41 -12.69
C GLU A 276 -12.85 2.66 -11.83
N GLU A 277 -11.83 3.28 -12.40
CA GLU A 277 -10.63 3.68 -11.66
C GLU A 277 -10.93 4.80 -10.65
N LEU A 278 -11.74 5.79 -11.03
CA LEU A 278 -12.20 6.82 -10.10
C LEU A 278 -13.10 6.27 -9.00
N ALA A 279 -13.89 5.23 -9.31
CA ALA A 279 -14.72 4.55 -8.32
C ALA A 279 -13.90 3.87 -7.22
N LEU A 280 -12.66 3.45 -7.48
CA LEU A 280 -11.75 2.95 -6.45
C LEU A 280 -11.46 3.98 -5.34
N PHE A 281 -11.63 5.26 -5.66
CA PHE A 281 -11.49 6.40 -4.73
C PHE A 281 -12.83 6.96 -4.27
N GLY A 282 -13.94 6.28 -4.57
CA GLY A 282 -15.27 6.62 -4.11
C GLY A 282 -16.10 7.51 -5.04
N ALA A 283 -15.63 7.79 -6.27
CA ALA A 283 -16.44 8.53 -7.24
C ALA A 283 -17.66 7.68 -7.67
N PRO A 284 -18.86 8.27 -7.76
CA PRO A 284 -20.02 7.57 -8.28
C PRO A 284 -19.82 7.18 -9.76
N LEU A 285 -20.16 5.93 -10.09
CA LEU A 285 -20.11 5.46 -11.48
C LEU A 285 -21.13 6.20 -12.38
N PRO A 286 -20.91 6.19 -13.72
CA PRO A 286 -21.93 6.61 -14.69
C PRO A 286 -23.29 5.94 -14.43
N GLY A 287 -24.40 6.69 -14.55
CA GLY A 287 -25.75 6.19 -14.24
C GLY A 287 -26.14 6.26 -12.77
N HIS A 288 -25.22 6.58 -11.87
CA HIS A 288 -25.59 6.83 -10.47
C HIS A 288 -26.46 8.10 -10.36
N PRO A 289 -27.54 8.11 -9.51
CA PRO A 289 -28.44 9.27 -9.38
C PRO A 289 -27.81 10.59 -8.92
N TYR A 290 -26.54 10.56 -8.52
CA TYR A 290 -25.75 11.75 -8.20
C TYR A 290 -25.52 12.65 -9.42
N TRP A 291 -25.38 12.06 -10.62
CA TRP A 291 -24.98 12.80 -11.81
C TRP A 291 -26.16 13.51 -12.46
N THR A 292 -25.93 14.77 -12.83
CA THR A 292 -26.77 15.58 -13.73
C THR A 292 -25.92 16.14 -14.85
N PRO A 293 -26.50 16.64 -15.95
CA PRO A 293 -25.72 17.27 -17.03
C PRO A 293 -24.79 18.38 -16.51
N GLU A 294 -25.26 19.22 -15.58
CA GLU A 294 -24.49 20.31 -15.00
C GLU A 294 -23.31 19.80 -14.17
N LEU A 295 -23.47 18.65 -13.45
CA LEU A 295 -22.39 18.03 -12.68
C LEU A 295 -21.35 17.38 -13.58
N VAL A 296 -21.75 16.82 -14.72
CA VAL A 296 -20.79 16.30 -15.72
C VAL A 296 -19.98 17.44 -16.34
N ASP A 297 -20.61 18.57 -16.66
CA ASP A 297 -19.89 19.76 -17.10
C ASP A 297 -18.94 20.30 -16.00
N ALA A 298 -19.33 20.20 -14.76
CA ALA A 298 -18.48 20.57 -13.62
C ALA A 298 -17.30 19.59 -13.43
N LEU A 299 -17.50 18.31 -13.72
CA LEU A 299 -16.44 17.29 -13.68
C LEU A 299 -15.34 17.63 -14.71
N GLU A 300 -15.70 17.95 -15.95
CA GLU A 300 -14.74 18.37 -16.98
C GLU A 300 -13.98 19.64 -16.62
N ARG A 301 -14.66 20.62 -16.02
CA ARG A 301 -14.01 21.84 -15.54
C ARG A 301 -13.04 21.55 -14.39
N ARG A 302 -13.37 20.59 -13.51
CA ARG A 302 -12.52 20.23 -12.37
C ARG A 302 -11.31 19.42 -12.78
N TYR A 303 -11.46 18.55 -13.76
CA TYR A 303 -10.43 17.63 -14.27
C TYR A 303 -10.25 17.82 -15.77
N PRO A 304 -9.57 18.92 -16.21
CA PRO A 304 -9.38 19.18 -17.63
C PRO A 304 -8.70 18.02 -18.35
N GLY A 305 -9.35 17.53 -19.41
CA GLY A 305 -8.88 16.39 -20.21
C GLY A 305 -9.49 15.04 -19.82
N ILE A 306 -10.37 14.98 -18.80
CA ILE A 306 -11.12 13.77 -18.51
C ILE A 306 -12.05 13.42 -19.68
N ASP A 307 -12.16 12.13 -20.00
CA ASP A 307 -13.21 11.65 -20.91
C ASP A 307 -14.54 11.52 -20.16
N ALA A 308 -15.39 12.53 -20.31
CA ALA A 308 -16.72 12.55 -19.68
C ALA A 308 -17.80 11.83 -20.47
N THR A 309 -17.47 11.26 -21.65
CA THR A 309 -18.43 10.53 -22.51
C THR A 309 -19.23 9.47 -21.75
N PRO A 310 -18.62 8.61 -20.91
CA PRO A 310 -19.39 7.59 -20.20
C PRO A 310 -20.49 8.16 -19.31
N TRP A 311 -20.25 9.29 -18.65
CA TRP A 311 -21.27 9.95 -17.82
C TRP A 311 -22.35 10.62 -18.64
N ARG A 312 -22.01 11.23 -19.79
CA ARG A 312 -23.00 11.83 -20.69
C ARG A 312 -23.92 10.80 -21.29
N ASP A 313 -23.36 9.68 -21.76
CA ASP A 313 -24.11 8.59 -22.37
C ASP A 313 -25.07 7.94 -21.35
N ALA A 314 -24.69 7.87 -20.09
CA ALA A 314 -25.51 7.32 -19.03
C ALA A 314 -26.67 8.25 -18.58
N LEU A 315 -26.68 9.51 -19.01
CA LEU A 315 -27.74 10.49 -18.74
C LEU A 315 -28.73 10.61 -19.91
N ALA A 316 -28.39 10.08 -21.10
CA ALA A 316 -29.22 10.10 -22.31
C ALA A 316 -30.32 9.03 -22.26
#